data_46b30b154007b06bb12f867cee72aae5
#
_entry.id   46b30b154007b06bb12f867cee72aae5
#
_cell.length_a   1.000
_cell.length_b   1.000
_cell.length_c   1.000
_cell.angle_alpha   90.00
_cell.angle_beta   90.00
_cell.angle_gamma   90.00
#
_symmetry.space_group_name_H-M   'P 1'
#
loop_
_entity.id
_entity.type
_entity.pdbx_description
1 polymer ?
#
loop_
_entity_poly.entity_id
_entity_poly.type
_entity_poly.pdbx_seq_one_letter_code
_entity_poly.pdbx_strand_id
1 'polypeptide(L)'
;MSEHSDPSSEHIVLDGHGLARTVPFGTYPLTDVQKTIRKVFFNTPLGYSRLRRPFIERFKRDCCADPVDATLFGLKVRFYPQDNQTDAKSAVCGACYNHRELRWLRRHLPKGGTFVDVGANMGFFSLYAAQGEARVIAIEPNPVLFERLATNMRLNGMPADLLRVAVGDQEGSGQLVQVNRDFGGGRIGAGHGAAVRIRPLLDILQACDVTAVHVLKIDIEGYEDRALLPFFREAPAALWPDHLIMEDTEHGRWAQDIFPVLRRCGYERRSRSRGNILLSRF
;
A
#
# COMPACT_ATOMS: atom_id res chain seq x y z
N MET A 1 -17.71 5.17 -23.02
CA MET A 1 -16.83 4.08 -23.48
C MET A 1 -16.80 3.06 -22.36
N SER A 2 -17.27 1.84 -22.61
CA SER A 2 -17.44 0.79 -21.61
C SER A 2 -16.08 0.20 -21.23
N GLU A 3 -15.73 0.26 -19.96
CA GLU A 3 -14.58 -0.45 -19.41
C GLU A 3 -14.79 -1.97 -19.58
N HIS A 4 -14.17 -2.56 -20.58
CA HIS A 4 -13.86 -3.98 -20.57
C HIS A 4 -12.52 -4.15 -19.85
N SER A 5 -12.54 -4.20 -18.52
CA SER A 5 -11.37 -4.64 -17.78
C SER A 5 -11.23 -6.14 -18.01
N ASP A 6 -10.32 -6.50 -18.91
CA ASP A 6 -9.78 -7.84 -19.01
C ASP A 6 -9.16 -8.18 -17.62
N PRO A 7 -9.55 -9.27 -16.97
CA PRO A 7 -8.95 -9.70 -15.70
C PRO A 7 -7.45 -10.00 -15.81
N SER A 8 -6.89 -10.04 -17.01
CA SER A 8 -5.46 -10.15 -17.28
C SER A 8 -4.76 -8.78 -17.39
N SER A 9 -5.47 -7.63 -17.36
CA SER A 9 -4.84 -6.32 -17.52
C SER A 9 -3.95 -5.98 -16.32
N GLU A 10 -2.70 -5.66 -16.60
CA GLU A 10 -1.71 -5.27 -15.60
C GLU A 10 -1.91 -3.84 -15.10
N HIS A 11 -2.60 -3.00 -15.85
CA HIS A 11 -2.85 -1.60 -15.54
C HIS A 11 -4.35 -1.30 -15.62
N ILE A 12 -4.93 -0.82 -14.53
CA ILE A 12 -6.31 -0.37 -14.45
C ILE A 12 -6.30 1.11 -14.08
N VAL A 13 -6.89 1.94 -14.93
CA VAL A 13 -7.16 3.35 -14.62
C VAL A 13 -8.57 3.45 -14.09
N LEU A 14 -8.73 3.87 -12.84
CA LEU A 14 -10.02 4.17 -12.25
C LEU A 14 -10.31 5.66 -12.44
N ASP A 15 -11.41 5.96 -13.13
CA ASP A 15 -11.86 7.34 -13.41
C ASP A 15 -12.80 7.91 -12.34
N GLY A 16 -13.05 7.17 -11.29
CA GLY A 16 -13.99 7.55 -10.22
C GLY A 16 -15.47 7.24 -10.51
N HIS A 17 -15.81 6.74 -11.69
CA HIS A 17 -17.20 6.46 -12.11
C HIS A 17 -17.59 4.98 -12.13
N GLY A 18 -16.63 4.06 -11.94
CA GLY A 18 -16.80 2.62 -12.12
C GLY A 18 -17.34 1.87 -10.91
N LEU A 19 -18.66 1.91 -10.63
CA LEU A 19 -19.31 1.08 -9.60
C LEU A 19 -19.76 -0.31 -10.10
N ALA A 20 -19.48 -0.68 -11.35
CA ALA A 20 -20.28 -1.65 -12.09
C ALA A 20 -20.15 -3.14 -11.69
N ARG A 21 -19.21 -3.58 -10.85
CA ARG A 21 -19.02 -5.02 -10.55
C ARG A 21 -18.56 -5.38 -9.13
N THR A 22 -18.66 -4.50 -8.16
CA THR A 22 -18.33 -4.85 -6.78
C THR A 22 -19.56 -5.30 -6.02
N VAL A 23 -19.42 -6.36 -5.21
CA VAL A 23 -20.43 -6.72 -4.23
C VAL A 23 -20.73 -5.50 -3.36
N PRO A 24 -22.00 -5.10 -3.17
CA PRO A 24 -22.33 -3.87 -2.44
C PRO A 24 -21.69 -3.80 -1.05
N PHE A 25 -21.29 -2.60 -0.64
CA PHE A 25 -20.82 -2.37 0.71
C PHE A 25 -21.95 -2.60 1.72
N GLY A 26 -21.64 -3.26 2.84
CA GLY A 26 -22.59 -3.67 3.86
C GLY A 26 -23.04 -5.13 3.73
N THR A 27 -22.64 -5.84 2.66
CA THR A 27 -22.92 -7.27 2.49
C THR A 27 -22.26 -8.12 3.58
N TYR A 28 -21.13 -7.67 4.12
CA TYR A 28 -20.36 -8.38 5.13
C TYR A 28 -20.30 -7.54 6.44
N PRO A 29 -21.39 -7.44 7.21
CA PRO A 29 -21.45 -6.60 8.39
C PRO A 29 -20.54 -7.15 9.49
N LEU A 30 -20.01 -6.24 10.29
CA LEU A 30 -19.30 -6.60 11.52
C LEU A 30 -20.21 -7.34 12.49
N THR A 31 -19.69 -8.36 13.14
CA THR A 31 -20.35 -9.01 14.29
C THR A 31 -20.40 -8.06 15.49
N ASP A 32 -21.19 -8.38 16.52
CA ASP A 32 -21.27 -7.55 17.72
C ASP A 32 -19.96 -7.56 18.53
N VAL A 33 -19.23 -8.68 18.49
CA VAL A 33 -17.88 -8.77 19.07
C VAL A 33 -16.91 -7.82 18.36
N GLN A 34 -16.92 -7.82 17.04
CA GLN A 34 -16.08 -6.95 16.22
C GLN A 34 -16.42 -5.47 16.42
N LYS A 35 -17.71 -5.13 16.48
CA LYS A 35 -18.18 -3.76 16.81
C LYS A 35 -17.68 -3.31 18.18
N THR A 36 -17.75 -4.20 19.18
CA THR A 36 -17.28 -3.92 20.54
C THR A 36 -15.77 -3.70 20.57
N ILE A 37 -14.99 -4.55 19.90
CA ILE A 37 -13.53 -4.38 19.78
C ILE A 37 -13.20 -3.04 19.13
N ARG A 38 -13.85 -2.69 18.01
CA ARG A 38 -13.66 -1.41 17.34
C ARG A 38 -14.01 -0.23 18.23
N LYS A 39 -15.11 -0.28 18.99
CA LYS A 39 -15.50 0.79 19.92
C LYS A 39 -14.39 1.11 20.94
N VAL A 40 -13.62 0.09 21.35
CA VAL A 40 -12.54 0.24 22.33
C VAL A 40 -11.24 0.74 21.68
N PHE A 41 -10.88 0.23 20.51
CA PHE A 41 -9.53 0.43 19.93
C PHE A 41 -9.49 1.36 18.71
N PHE A 42 -10.60 1.49 17.99
CA PHE A 42 -10.60 2.22 16.71
C PHE A 42 -10.48 3.72 16.93
N ASN A 43 -9.39 4.32 16.48
CA ASN A 43 -9.04 5.74 16.63
C ASN A 43 -8.98 6.23 18.09
N THR A 44 -8.74 5.32 19.05
CA THR A 44 -8.59 5.65 20.47
C THR A 44 -7.12 5.53 20.93
N PRO A 45 -6.73 6.09 22.08
CA PRO A 45 -5.40 5.90 22.64
C PRO A 45 -5.00 4.43 22.83
N LEU A 46 -5.97 3.53 23.10
CA LEU A 46 -5.73 2.10 23.23
C LEU A 46 -5.30 1.46 21.90
N GLY A 47 -5.71 2.01 20.77
CA GLY A 47 -5.27 1.59 19.44
C GLY A 47 -3.75 1.70 19.20
N TYR A 48 -3.02 2.48 19.99
CA TYR A 48 -1.55 2.55 19.96
C TYR A 48 -0.90 1.52 20.89
N SER A 49 -1.63 1.02 21.90
CA SER A 49 -1.06 0.18 22.94
C SER A 49 -0.79 -1.26 22.46
N ARG A 50 0.10 -1.96 23.19
CA ARG A 50 0.33 -3.40 22.94
C ARG A 50 -0.87 -4.27 23.34
N LEU A 51 -1.76 -3.76 24.16
CA LEU A 51 -2.97 -4.45 24.63
C LEU A 51 -3.92 -4.82 23.48
N ARG A 52 -3.83 -4.13 22.33
CA ARG A 52 -4.64 -4.44 21.13
C ARG A 52 -4.39 -5.83 20.54
N ARG A 53 -3.20 -6.45 20.76
CA ARG A 53 -2.80 -7.69 20.10
C ARG A 53 -3.80 -8.86 20.27
N PRO A 54 -4.21 -9.24 21.51
CA PRO A 54 -5.17 -10.32 21.70
C PRO A 54 -6.54 -10.00 21.08
N PHE A 55 -6.91 -8.71 21.01
CA PHE A 55 -8.17 -8.28 20.42
C PHE A 55 -8.14 -8.29 18.88
N ILE A 56 -6.98 -8.02 18.27
CA ILE A 56 -6.80 -8.24 16.82
C ILE A 56 -6.96 -9.72 16.48
N GLU A 57 -6.34 -10.63 17.24
CA GLU A 57 -6.50 -12.07 17.03
C GLU A 57 -7.93 -12.55 17.32
N ARG A 58 -8.62 -11.95 18.29
CA ARG A 58 -10.04 -12.23 18.52
C ARG A 58 -10.91 -11.73 17.37
N PHE A 59 -10.63 -10.53 16.84
CA PHE A 59 -11.33 -9.95 15.70
C PHE A 59 -11.19 -10.84 14.46
N LYS A 60 -9.98 -11.34 14.17
CA LYS A 60 -9.71 -12.27 13.09
C LYS A 60 -10.53 -13.55 13.20
N ARG A 61 -10.49 -14.20 14.36
CA ARG A 61 -11.22 -15.46 14.60
C ARG A 61 -12.72 -15.33 14.41
N ASP A 62 -13.27 -14.16 14.66
CA ASP A 62 -14.70 -13.89 14.54
C ASP A 62 -15.17 -13.63 13.09
N CYS A 63 -14.24 -13.52 12.13
CA CYS A 63 -14.56 -13.31 10.71
C CYS A 63 -14.98 -14.59 9.95
N CYS A 64 -14.83 -15.77 10.55
CA CYS A 64 -15.18 -17.07 9.91
C CYS A 64 -14.73 -17.23 8.45
N ALA A 65 -13.57 -16.71 8.09
CA ALA A 65 -12.98 -16.64 6.75
C ALA A 65 -13.63 -15.66 5.76
N ASP A 66 -14.74 -15.02 6.10
CA ASP A 66 -15.38 -14.01 5.25
C ASP A 66 -14.75 -12.63 5.42
N PRO A 67 -14.80 -11.76 4.37
CA PRO A 67 -14.43 -10.36 4.54
C PRO A 67 -15.38 -9.65 5.51
N VAL A 68 -14.99 -8.46 5.97
CA VAL A 68 -15.86 -7.59 6.76
C VAL A 68 -15.88 -6.18 6.15
N ASP A 69 -17.06 -5.60 6.07
CA ASP A 69 -17.28 -4.24 5.60
C ASP A 69 -17.30 -3.28 6.79
N ALA A 70 -16.38 -2.32 6.79
CA ALA A 70 -16.34 -1.30 7.84
C ALA A 70 -15.70 0.00 7.33
N THR A 71 -15.89 1.09 8.08
CA THR A 71 -15.30 2.38 7.71
C THR A 71 -13.85 2.51 8.17
N LEU A 72 -13.01 3.11 7.32
CA LEU A 72 -11.65 3.55 7.63
C LEU A 72 -11.46 4.95 7.03
N PHE A 73 -10.98 5.92 7.81
CA PHE A 73 -10.87 7.33 7.39
C PHE A 73 -12.19 7.97 6.94
N GLY A 74 -13.34 7.43 7.35
CA GLY A 74 -14.65 7.81 6.82
C GLY A 74 -15.04 7.15 5.50
N LEU A 75 -14.17 6.34 4.92
CA LEU A 75 -14.36 5.62 3.65
C LEU A 75 -14.91 4.22 3.88
N LYS A 76 -15.58 3.68 2.86
CA LYS A 76 -16.05 2.30 2.81
C LYS A 76 -14.88 1.38 2.49
N VAL A 77 -14.58 0.40 3.35
CA VAL A 77 -13.48 -0.53 3.14
C VAL A 77 -13.94 -1.95 3.42
N ARG A 78 -13.58 -2.85 2.53
CA ARG A 78 -13.73 -4.29 2.68
C ARG A 78 -12.41 -4.88 3.13
N PHE A 79 -12.39 -5.42 4.35
CA PHE A 79 -11.23 -6.01 5.00
C PHE A 79 -11.25 -7.52 4.93
N TYR A 80 -10.08 -8.13 4.87
CA TYR A 80 -9.85 -9.58 4.92
C TYR A 80 -8.88 -9.92 6.07
N PRO A 81 -9.33 -9.82 7.33
CA PRO A 81 -8.44 -9.87 8.48
C PRO A 81 -7.78 -11.24 8.71
N GLN A 82 -8.35 -12.32 8.14
CA GLN A 82 -7.84 -13.69 8.33
C GLN A 82 -6.47 -13.91 7.70
N ASP A 83 -6.24 -13.33 6.54
CA ASP A 83 -5.08 -13.60 5.69
C ASP A 83 -4.26 -12.36 5.35
N ASN A 84 -4.57 -11.20 5.97
CA ASN A 84 -3.82 -9.96 5.81
C ASN A 84 -3.70 -9.20 7.14
N GLN A 85 -2.48 -9.04 7.60
CA GLN A 85 -2.18 -8.33 8.85
C GLN A 85 -2.49 -6.84 8.78
N THR A 86 -2.34 -6.22 7.61
CA THR A 86 -2.69 -4.81 7.37
C THR A 86 -4.19 -4.61 7.53
N ASP A 87 -5.00 -5.50 6.94
CA ASP A 87 -6.45 -5.51 7.11
C ASP A 87 -6.84 -5.65 8.59
N ALA A 88 -6.30 -6.65 9.28
CA ALA A 88 -6.63 -6.91 10.68
C ALA A 88 -6.27 -5.73 11.60
N LYS A 89 -5.08 -5.15 11.42
CA LYS A 89 -4.62 -4.02 12.24
C LYS A 89 -5.40 -2.74 11.94
N SER A 90 -5.64 -2.44 10.67
CA SER A 90 -6.37 -1.22 10.27
C SER A 90 -7.86 -1.31 10.59
N ALA A 91 -8.49 -2.48 10.42
CA ALA A 91 -9.87 -2.70 10.82
C ALA A 91 -10.10 -2.46 12.33
N VAL A 92 -9.18 -2.90 13.18
CA VAL A 92 -9.28 -2.75 14.63
C VAL A 92 -8.83 -1.36 15.10
N CYS A 93 -7.73 -0.84 14.59
CA CYS A 93 -7.06 0.33 15.16
C CYS A 93 -7.32 1.64 14.40
N GLY A 94 -7.85 1.56 13.17
CA GLY A 94 -8.06 2.73 12.33
C GLY A 94 -6.77 3.51 12.05
N ALA A 95 -6.82 4.83 12.14
CA ALA A 95 -5.68 5.71 11.93
C ALA A 95 -4.57 5.58 13.00
N CYS A 96 -4.79 4.84 14.07
CA CYS A 96 -3.73 4.52 15.04
C CYS A 96 -2.70 3.54 14.49
N TYR A 97 -3.10 2.73 13.50
CA TYR A 97 -2.16 1.96 12.69
C TYR A 97 -1.41 2.91 11.74
N ASN A 98 -0.09 2.85 11.74
CA ASN A 98 0.78 3.72 10.92
C ASN A 98 0.51 5.24 11.08
N HIS A 99 0.12 5.69 12.28
CA HIS A 99 -0.27 7.09 12.53
C HIS A 99 0.82 8.13 12.23
N ARG A 100 2.10 7.76 12.37
CA ARG A 100 3.23 8.64 12.08
C ARG A 100 3.35 8.87 10.59
N GLU A 101 3.25 7.80 9.82
CA GLU A 101 3.28 7.80 8.35
C GLU A 101 2.06 8.56 7.79
N LEU A 102 0.86 8.31 8.31
CA LEU A 102 -0.34 9.05 7.90
C LEU A 102 -0.23 10.55 8.20
N ARG A 103 0.32 10.91 9.38
CA ARG A 103 0.57 12.33 9.73
C ARG A 103 1.62 12.95 8.81
N TRP A 104 2.67 12.20 8.48
CA TRP A 104 3.69 12.62 7.54
C TRP A 104 3.10 12.84 6.15
N LEU A 105 2.36 11.88 5.64
CA LEU A 105 1.70 11.96 4.34
C LEU A 105 0.79 13.19 4.27
N ARG A 106 -0.08 13.39 5.26
CA ARG A 106 -0.97 14.57 5.30
C ARG A 106 -0.21 15.90 5.31
N ARG A 107 0.98 15.95 5.92
CA ARG A 107 1.77 17.17 6.02
C ARG A 107 2.47 17.53 4.71
N HIS A 108 2.86 16.53 3.93
CA HIS A 108 3.79 16.70 2.82
C HIS A 108 3.17 16.39 1.45
N LEU A 109 2.00 15.80 1.40
CA LEU A 109 1.26 15.57 0.16
C LEU A 109 0.24 16.69 -0.04
N PRO A 110 0.48 17.63 -0.98
CA PRO A 110 -0.47 18.69 -1.27
C PRO A 110 -1.70 18.12 -2.01
N LYS A 111 -2.81 18.85 -1.95
CA LYS A 111 -3.98 18.59 -2.78
C LYS A 111 -3.57 18.66 -4.27
N GLY A 112 -3.99 17.67 -5.06
CA GLY A 112 -3.55 17.50 -6.45
C GLY A 112 -2.12 17.00 -6.62
N GLY A 113 -1.37 16.79 -5.53
CA GLY A 113 -0.04 16.21 -5.56
C GLY A 113 -0.04 14.73 -5.93
N THR A 114 1.08 14.22 -6.43
CA THR A 114 1.23 12.81 -6.83
C THR A 114 1.77 11.98 -5.66
N PHE A 115 1.04 10.94 -5.33
CA PHE A 115 1.42 9.89 -4.39
C PHE A 115 1.67 8.57 -5.12
N VAL A 116 2.83 7.98 -4.92
CA VAL A 116 3.19 6.67 -5.45
C VAL A 116 3.28 5.68 -4.30
N ASP A 117 2.47 4.61 -4.34
CA ASP A 117 2.38 3.57 -3.30
C ASP A 117 2.92 2.25 -3.85
N VAL A 118 4.17 1.93 -3.57
CA VAL A 118 4.82 0.69 -3.98
C VAL A 118 4.67 -0.36 -2.87
N GLY A 119 4.02 -1.47 -3.19
CA GLY A 119 3.53 -2.44 -2.21
C GLY A 119 2.25 -1.92 -1.54
N ALA A 120 1.26 -1.54 -2.36
CA ALA A 120 0.05 -0.86 -1.90
C ALA A 120 -0.87 -1.75 -1.03
N ASN A 121 -0.70 -3.08 -1.09
CA ASN A 121 -1.50 -4.03 -0.33
C ASN A 121 -3.00 -3.82 -0.61
N MET A 122 -3.87 -3.79 0.38
CA MET A 122 -5.31 -3.53 0.26
C MET A 122 -5.66 -2.05 0.01
N GLY A 123 -4.66 -1.17 -0.11
CA GLY A 123 -4.83 0.26 -0.38
C GLY A 123 -4.88 1.17 0.84
N PHE A 124 -4.31 0.78 1.98
CA PHE A 124 -4.36 1.57 3.22
C PHE A 124 -3.85 3.01 3.03
N PHE A 125 -2.67 3.19 2.44
CA PHE A 125 -2.11 4.51 2.17
C PHE A 125 -2.74 5.16 0.93
N SER A 126 -3.02 4.38 -0.10
CA SER A 126 -3.67 4.83 -1.33
C SER A 126 -5.03 5.48 -1.07
N LEU A 127 -5.88 4.83 -0.25
CA LEU A 127 -7.18 5.38 0.16
C LEU A 127 -7.03 6.70 0.92
N TYR A 128 -6.06 6.77 1.84
CA TYR A 128 -5.82 7.98 2.61
C TYR A 128 -5.33 9.14 1.75
N ALA A 129 -4.45 8.87 0.79
CA ALA A 129 -3.95 9.86 -0.16
C ALA A 129 -5.06 10.35 -1.11
N ALA A 130 -5.85 9.42 -1.67
CA ALA A 130 -6.97 9.75 -2.56
C ALA A 130 -8.06 10.55 -1.83
N GLN A 131 -8.33 10.29 -0.55
CA GLN A 131 -9.23 11.10 0.26
C GLN A 131 -8.74 12.55 0.39
N GLY A 132 -7.42 12.76 0.39
CA GLY A 132 -6.77 14.09 0.36
C GLY A 132 -6.72 14.71 -1.05
N GLU A 133 -7.42 14.15 -2.01
CA GLU A 133 -7.49 14.59 -3.41
C GLU A 133 -6.12 14.55 -4.12
N ALA A 134 -5.24 13.62 -3.75
CA ALA A 134 -3.99 13.38 -4.47
C ALA A 134 -4.24 12.52 -5.71
N ARG A 135 -3.39 12.68 -6.74
CA ARG A 135 -3.23 11.69 -7.80
C ARG A 135 -2.52 10.47 -7.21
N VAL A 136 -3.12 9.30 -7.32
CA VAL A 136 -2.59 8.06 -6.75
C VAL A 136 -2.14 7.11 -7.85
N ILE A 137 -0.88 6.65 -7.75
CA ILE A 137 -0.34 5.52 -8.50
C ILE A 137 -0.05 4.42 -7.50
N ALA A 138 -0.81 3.33 -7.55
CA ALA A 138 -0.70 2.23 -6.59
C ALA A 138 -0.23 0.94 -7.27
N ILE A 139 0.83 0.36 -6.76
CA ILE A 139 1.52 -0.79 -7.35
C ILE A 139 1.48 -1.95 -6.36
N GLU A 140 0.84 -3.06 -6.76
CA GLU A 140 0.69 -4.25 -5.92
C GLU A 140 0.81 -5.52 -6.79
N PRO A 141 1.87 -6.32 -6.64
CA PRO A 141 2.09 -7.49 -7.46
C PRO A 141 1.16 -8.68 -7.12
N ASN A 142 0.69 -8.78 -5.89
CA ASN A 142 -0.15 -9.88 -5.47
C ASN A 142 -1.54 -9.77 -6.09
N PRO A 143 -1.98 -10.72 -6.94
CA PRO A 143 -3.27 -10.62 -7.62
C PRO A 143 -4.46 -10.52 -6.66
N VAL A 144 -4.40 -11.20 -5.52
CA VAL A 144 -5.47 -11.14 -4.51
C VAL A 144 -5.54 -9.78 -3.84
N LEU A 145 -4.39 -9.22 -3.45
CA LEU A 145 -4.32 -7.89 -2.82
C LEU A 145 -4.64 -6.78 -3.82
N PHE A 146 -4.21 -6.94 -5.08
CA PHE A 146 -4.55 -6.01 -6.15
C PHE A 146 -6.07 -5.89 -6.35
N GLU A 147 -6.79 -7.01 -6.39
CA GLU A 147 -8.26 -6.98 -6.50
C GLU A 147 -8.92 -6.36 -5.26
N ARG A 148 -8.37 -6.56 -4.07
CA ARG A 148 -8.84 -5.90 -2.84
C ARG A 148 -8.60 -4.39 -2.87
N LEU A 149 -7.43 -3.96 -3.32
CA LEU A 149 -7.08 -2.55 -3.56
C LEU A 149 -8.08 -1.93 -4.54
N ALA A 150 -8.25 -2.52 -5.72
CA ALA A 150 -9.17 -2.04 -6.73
C ALA A 150 -10.62 -1.97 -6.22
N THR A 151 -11.06 -2.99 -5.48
CA THR A 151 -12.38 -3.01 -4.84
C THR A 151 -12.54 -1.84 -3.86
N ASN A 152 -11.58 -1.62 -2.99
CA ASN A 152 -11.62 -0.57 -1.99
C ASN A 152 -11.61 0.84 -2.61
N MET A 153 -10.85 1.05 -3.68
CA MET A 153 -10.88 2.31 -4.44
C MET A 153 -12.25 2.52 -5.12
N ARG A 154 -12.79 1.49 -5.80
CA ARG A 154 -14.11 1.53 -6.47
C ARG A 154 -15.27 1.77 -5.49
N LEU A 155 -15.26 1.16 -4.30
CA LEU A 155 -16.30 1.36 -3.28
C LEU A 155 -16.49 2.83 -2.89
N ASN A 156 -15.47 3.66 -3.13
CA ASN A 156 -15.46 5.08 -2.80
C ASN A 156 -15.43 5.99 -4.04
N GLY A 157 -15.49 5.45 -5.24
CA GLY A 157 -15.38 6.24 -6.48
C GLY A 157 -14.08 7.03 -6.57
N MET A 158 -12.97 6.47 -6.10
CA MET A 158 -11.68 7.16 -6.07
C MET A 158 -10.89 6.88 -7.35
N PRO A 159 -10.46 7.94 -8.07
CA PRO A 159 -9.61 7.76 -9.24
C PRO A 159 -8.20 7.32 -8.81
N ALA A 160 -7.60 6.42 -9.56
CA ALA A 160 -6.22 5.97 -9.36
C ALA A 160 -5.70 5.19 -10.57
N ASP A 161 -4.39 5.24 -10.78
CA ASP A 161 -3.65 4.30 -11.63
C ASP A 161 -3.25 3.10 -10.77
N LEU A 162 -3.80 1.92 -11.08
CA LEU A 162 -3.51 0.69 -10.35
C LEU A 162 -2.71 -0.27 -11.23
N LEU A 163 -1.55 -0.73 -10.75
CA LEU A 163 -0.66 -1.60 -11.52
C LEU A 163 -0.41 -2.91 -10.78
N ARG A 164 -0.69 -4.04 -11.45
CA ARG A 164 -0.44 -5.39 -10.95
C ARG A 164 0.92 -5.89 -11.40
N VAL A 165 1.98 -5.24 -10.92
CA VAL A 165 3.37 -5.56 -11.23
C VAL A 165 4.22 -5.47 -9.97
N ALA A 166 5.35 -6.17 -9.95
CA ALA A 166 6.40 -5.95 -8.96
C ALA A 166 7.36 -4.87 -9.45
N VAL A 167 7.94 -4.11 -8.53
CA VAL A 167 8.99 -3.14 -8.86
C VAL A 167 10.36 -3.80 -8.65
N GLY A 168 11.25 -3.65 -9.62
CA GLY A 168 12.59 -4.21 -9.56
C GLY A 168 13.60 -3.44 -10.40
N ASP A 169 14.76 -4.05 -10.61
CA ASP A 169 15.92 -3.44 -11.27
C ASP A 169 15.84 -3.50 -12.80
N GLN A 170 15.10 -4.43 -13.36
CA GLN A 170 14.94 -4.60 -14.80
C GLN A 170 13.59 -5.23 -15.15
N GLU A 171 13.16 -5.09 -16.40
CA GLU A 171 11.96 -5.76 -16.88
C GLU A 171 12.15 -7.27 -16.90
N GLY A 172 11.14 -8.00 -16.43
CA GLY A 172 11.20 -9.45 -16.36
C GLY A 172 9.98 -10.09 -15.71
N SER A 173 10.16 -11.32 -15.25
CA SER A 173 9.16 -12.06 -14.48
C SER A 173 9.80 -12.71 -13.26
N GLY A 174 9.01 -12.87 -12.21
CA GLY A 174 9.44 -13.50 -10.96
C GLY A 174 8.33 -14.33 -10.35
N GLN A 175 8.65 -14.99 -9.24
CA GLN A 175 7.67 -15.69 -8.42
C GLN A 175 7.43 -14.89 -7.14
N LEU A 176 6.18 -14.56 -6.86
CA LEU A 176 5.78 -13.96 -5.60
C LEU A 176 5.50 -15.08 -4.61
N VAL A 177 6.45 -15.32 -3.71
CA VAL A 177 6.36 -16.36 -2.70
C VAL A 177 5.68 -15.81 -1.46
N GLN A 178 4.58 -16.45 -1.06
CA GLN A 178 3.84 -16.07 0.15
C GLN A 178 4.54 -16.60 1.41
N VAL A 179 4.60 -15.77 2.43
CA VAL A 179 5.19 -16.15 3.73
C VAL A 179 4.10 -16.24 4.80
N ASN A 180 4.04 -17.36 5.53
CA ASN A 180 3.19 -17.56 6.71
C ASN A 180 1.68 -17.31 6.52
N ARG A 181 1.08 -17.65 5.40
CA ARG A 181 -0.36 -17.43 5.10
C ARG A 181 -0.81 -15.95 5.20
N ASP A 182 0.13 -15.01 5.20
CA ASP A 182 -0.13 -13.58 5.16
C ASP A 182 0.14 -13.09 3.73
N PHE A 183 -0.90 -12.66 3.03
CA PHE A 183 -0.72 -12.12 1.68
C PHE A 183 0.11 -10.86 1.65
N GLY A 184 0.09 -10.06 2.73
CA GLY A 184 0.87 -8.84 2.84
C GLY A 184 2.37 -9.04 2.94
N GLY A 185 2.84 -10.21 3.38
CA GLY A 185 4.28 -10.56 3.48
C GLY A 185 4.83 -11.29 2.25
N GLY A 186 4.19 -11.17 1.09
CA GLY A 186 4.66 -11.77 -0.17
C GLY A 186 5.94 -11.10 -0.69
N ARG A 187 6.89 -11.89 -1.16
CA ARG A 187 8.19 -11.40 -1.67
C ARG A 187 8.60 -12.06 -2.96
N ILE A 188 9.36 -11.34 -3.77
CA ILE A 188 9.97 -11.91 -4.98
C ILE A 188 11.12 -12.83 -4.58
N GLY A 189 11.13 -14.06 -5.10
CA GLY A 189 12.18 -15.03 -4.79
C GLY A 189 12.05 -16.34 -5.55
N ALA A 190 12.99 -17.26 -5.30
CA ALA A 190 12.92 -18.64 -5.79
C ALA A 190 11.94 -19.43 -4.92
N GLY A 191 10.99 -20.13 -5.55
CA GLY A 191 10.00 -20.97 -4.87
C GLY A 191 8.71 -21.09 -5.67
N HIS A 192 7.74 -21.84 -5.11
CA HIS A 192 6.40 -21.91 -5.68
C HIS A 192 5.59 -20.70 -5.22
N GLY A 193 5.15 -19.88 -6.17
CA GLY A 193 4.37 -18.66 -5.91
C GLY A 193 3.55 -18.26 -7.11
N ALA A 194 2.89 -17.11 -7.03
CA ALA A 194 2.21 -16.50 -8.17
C ALA A 194 3.25 -15.90 -9.12
N ALA A 195 3.14 -16.19 -10.42
CA ALA A 195 3.95 -15.53 -11.43
C ALA A 195 3.57 -14.04 -11.49
N VAL A 196 4.56 -13.17 -11.43
CA VAL A 196 4.37 -11.72 -11.48
C VAL A 196 5.35 -11.11 -12.47
N ARG A 197 4.90 -10.07 -13.18
CA ARG A 197 5.78 -9.25 -14.01
C ARG A 197 6.56 -8.30 -13.11
N ILE A 198 7.82 -8.06 -13.46
CA ILE A 198 8.71 -7.10 -12.79
C ILE A 198 8.96 -5.95 -13.77
N ARG A 199 8.87 -4.71 -13.28
CA ARG A 199 9.18 -3.51 -14.07
C ARG A 199 10.00 -2.52 -13.25
N PRO A 200 10.93 -1.78 -13.87
CA PRO A 200 11.60 -0.64 -13.26
C PRO A 200 10.59 0.44 -12.83
N LEU A 201 10.85 1.08 -11.69
CA LEU A 201 9.97 2.16 -11.20
C LEU A 201 9.88 3.32 -12.19
N LEU A 202 10.98 3.67 -12.86
CA LEU A 202 11.00 4.73 -13.87
C LEU A 202 10.04 4.45 -15.02
N ASP A 203 10.05 3.22 -15.55
CA ASP A 203 9.18 2.83 -16.67
C ASP A 203 7.70 2.86 -16.30
N ILE A 204 7.40 2.51 -15.04
CA ILE A 204 6.04 2.60 -14.50
C ILE A 204 5.59 4.06 -14.44
N LEU A 205 6.42 4.95 -13.88
CA LEU A 205 6.08 6.37 -13.77
C LEU A 205 5.91 7.04 -15.13
N GLN A 206 6.75 6.68 -16.11
CA GLN A 206 6.64 7.16 -17.49
C GLN A 206 5.35 6.66 -18.16
N ALA A 207 5.01 5.38 -17.98
CA ALA A 207 3.78 4.81 -18.53
C ALA A 207 2.50 5.41 -17.94
N CYS A 208 2.59 6.00 -16.74
CA CYS A 208 1.50 6.73 -16.09
C CYS A 208 1.59 8.26 -16.32
N ASP A 209 2.42 8.75 -17.24
CA ASP A 209 2.60 10.19 -17.51
C ASP A 209 2.86 11.01 -16.23
N VAL A 210 3.69 10.47 -15.32
CA VAL A 210 4.07 11.13 -14.07
C VAL A 210 5.22 12.09 -14.36
N THR A 211 5.03 13.36 -14.06
CA THR A 211 6.05 14.42 -14.24
C THR A 211 6.70 14.87 -12.94
N ALA A 212 6.07 14.59 -11.80
CA ALA A 212 6.60 14.89 -10.47
C ALA A 212 6.02 13.93 -9.43
N VAL A 213 6.81 13.53 -8.44
CA VAL A 213 6.39 12.69 -7.31
C VAL A 213 6.57 13.48 -6.02
N HIS A 214 5.46 13.79 -5.34
CA HIS A 214 5.52 14.52 -4.06
C HIS A 214 5.85 13.57 -2.89
N VAL A 215 5.19 12.42 -2.84
CA VAL A 215 5.47 11.40 -1.83
C VAL A 215 5.53 10.03 -2.49
N LEU A 216 6.60 9.29 -2.23
CA LEU A 216 6.71 7.86 -2.54
C LEU A 216 6.69 7.07 -1.23
N LYS A 217 5.79 6.09 -1.12
CA LYS A 217 5.87 5.03 -0.12
C LYS A 217 6.39 3.77 -0.80
N ILE A 218 7.35 3.08 -0.18
CA ILE A 218 7.86 1.80 -0.66
C ILE A 218 8.01 0.83 0.50
N ASP A 219 7.41 -0.35 0.35
CA ASP A 219 7.34 -1.42 1.34
C ASP A 219 7.14 -2.73 0.56
N ILE A 220 8.25 -3.37 0.19
CA ILE A 220 8.30 -4.53 -0.71
C ILE A 220 9.18 -5.65 -0.16
N GLU A 221 9.19 -5.73 1.19
CA GLU A 221 9.68 -6.88 1.92
C GLU A 221 11.14 -7.23 1.63
N GLY A 222 12.02 -6.21 1.56
CA GLY A 222 13.46 -6.34 1.39
C GLY A 222 13.95 -6.30 -0.07
N TYR A 223 13.16 -5.74 -0.98
CA TYR A 223 13.53 -5.55 -2.39
C TYR A 223 13.71 -4.07 -2.76
N GLU A 224 13.72 -3.18 -1.76
CA GLU A 224 13.76 -1.72 -1.92
C GLU A 224 15.03 -1.26 -2.65
N ASP A 225 16.17 -1.88 -2.39
CA ASP A 225 17.43 -1.57 -3.05
C ASP A 225 17.37 -1.82 -4.56
N ARG A 226 16.74 -2.92 -4.98
CA ARG A 226 16.58 -3.26 -6.39
C ARG A 226 15.59 -2.36 -7.12
N ALA A 227 14.63 -1.78 -6.41
CA ALA A 227 13.70 -0.81 -6.96
C ALA A 227 14.31 0.59 -7.05
N LEU A 228 14.94 1.06 -5.98
CA LEU A 228 15.33 2.46 -5.82
C LEU A 228 16.73 2.78 -6.36
N LEU A 229 17.70 1.84 -6.29
CA LEU A 229 19.06 2.13 -6.80
C LEU A 229 19.09 2.42 -8.32
N PRO A 230 18.46 1.61 -9.20
CA PRO A 230 18.38 1.95 -10.60
C PRO A 230 17.53 3.21 -10.84
N PHE A 231 16.44 3.39 -10.12
CA PHE A 231 15.59 4.57 -10.22
C PHE A 231 16.39 5.86 -9.97
N PHE A 232 17.14 5.96 -8.88
CA PHE A 232 17.94 7.16 -8.58
C PHE A 232 19.17 7.34 -9.50
N ARG A 233 19.58 6.30 -10.21
CA ARG A 233 20.66 6.37 -11.20
C ARG A 233 20.18 6.91 -12.54
N GLU A 234 18.97 6.55 -12.96
CA GLU A 234 18.48 6.71 -14.32
C GLU A 234 17.41 7.80 -14.45
N ALA A 235 16.60 7.98 -13.40
CA ALA A 235 15.52 8.97 -13.42
C ALA A 235 16.05 10.40 -13.37
N PRO A 236 15.48 11.33 -14.15
CA PRO A 236 15.77 12.74 -14.00
C PRO A 236 15.38 13.22 -12.60
N ALA A 237 16.15 14.14 -12.03
CA ALA A 237 15.96 14.65 -10.66
C ALA A 237 14.55 15.26 -10.43
N ALA A 238 13.85 15.67 -11.47
CA ALA A 238 12.47 16.14 -11.41
C ALA A 238 11.48 15.03 -11.01
N LEU A 239 11.79 13.77 -11.27
CA LEU A 239 10.98 12.62 -10.85
C LEU A 239 11.35 12.08 -9.46
N TRP A 240 12.47 12.53 -8.89
CA TRP A 240 12.83 12.08 -7.54
C TRP A 240 11.81 12.58 -6.53
N PRO A 241 11.24 11.72 -5.69
CA PRO A 241 10.22 12.12 -4.73
C PRO A 241 10.71 13.22 -3.79
N ASP A 242 9.87 14.20 -3.47
CA ASP A 242 10.21 15.19 -2.45
C ASP A 242 10.31 14.55 -1.06
N HIS A 243 9.47 13.53 -0.82
CA HIS A 243 9.40 12.80 0.43
C HIS A 243 9.28 11.28 0.22
N LEU A 244 9.96 10.52 1.09
CA LEU A 244 9.95 9.05 1.09
C LEU A 244 9.40 8.51 2.41
N ILE A 245 8.54 7.50 2.31
CA ILE A 245 8.18 6.58 3.38
C ILE A 245 8.72 5.21 2.97
N MET A 246 9.76 4.73 3.61
CA MET A 246 10.45 3.50 3.21
C MET A 246 10.51 2.51 4.36
N GLU A 247 10.12 1.26 4.09
CA GLU A 247 10.36 0.18 5.04
C GLU A 247 11.87 -0.10 5.19
N ASP A 248 12.32 -0.33 6.43
CA ASP A 248 13.72 -0.66 6.73
C ASP A 248 13.89 -1.86 7.67
N THR A 249 12.82 -2.62 7.91
CA THR A 249 12.89 -3.81 8.78
C THR A 249 13.59 -4.98 8.10
N GLU A 250 13.48 -5.09 6.79
CA GLU A 250 14.08 -6.14 5.98
C GLU A 250 15.39 -5.73 5.28
N HIS A 251 16.00 -4.58 5.68
CA HIS A 251 17.24 -4.07 5.06
C HIS A 251 18.42 -5.07 5.08
N GLY A 252 18.42 -6.04 5.98
CA GLY A 252 19.40 -7.12 5.98
C GLY A 252 19.36 -8.04 4.75
N ARG A 253 18.32 -7.90 3.89
CA ARG A 253 18.15 -8.63 2.63
C ARG A 253 18.67 -7.84 1.42
N TRP A 254 18.92 -6.55 1.59
CA TRP A 254 19.42 -5.72 0.49
C TRP A 254 20.78 -6.23 0.01
N ALA A 255 20.92 -6.36 -1.27
CA ALA A 255 22.20 -6.69 -1.90
C ALA A 255 23.17 -5.50 -1.80
N GLN A 256 22.64 -4.28 -1.72
CA GLN A 256 23.40 -3.05 -1.63
C GLN A 256 22.72 -2.04 -0.71
N ASP A 257 23.52 -1.39 0.17
CA ASP A 257 23.03 -0.29 1.02
C ASP A 257 22.60 0.91 0.18
N ILE A 258 21.33 1.29 0.30
CA ILE A 258 20.72 2.40 -0.43
C ILE A 258 21.01 3.76 0.20
N PHE A 259 21.30 3.83 1.49
CA PHE A 259 21.45 5.10 2.21
C PHE A 259 22.56 6.03 1.66
N PRO A 260 23.73 5.52 1.20
CA PRO A 260 24.71 6.38 0.53
C PRO A 260 24.17 7.07 -0.73
N VAL A 261 23.32 6.38 -1.50
CA VAL A 261 22.69 6.95 -2.72
C VAL A 261 21.69 8.02 -2.31
N LEU A 262 20.79 7.71 -1.37
CA LEU A 262 19.79 8.68 -0.89
C LEU A 262 20.44 9.96 -0.35
N ARG A 263 21.53 9.84 0.41
CA ARG A 263 22.28 11.03 0.89
C ARG A 263 22.86 11.86 -0.25
N ARG A 264 23.45 11.23 -1.27
CA ARG A 264 23.96 11.94 -2.47
C ARG A 264 22.84 12.64 -3.26
N CYS A 265 21.64 12.06 -3.24
CA CYS A 265 20.45 12.65 -3.86
C CYS A 265 19.78 13.73 -2.98
N GLY A 266 20.39 14.11 -1.85
CA GLY A 266 19.91 15.17 -0.97
C GLY A 266 18.86 14.74 0.05
N TYR A 267 18.64 13.44 0.24
CA TYR A 267 17.67 12.97 1.24
C TYR A 267 18.26 12.94 2.64
N GLU A 268 17.51 13.50 3.57
CA GLU A 268 17.80 13.43 4.99
C GLU A 268 16.67 12.69 5.74
N ARG A 269 17.06 11.89 6.73
CA ARG A 269 16.10 11.21 7.60
C ARG A 269 15.49 12.22 8.57
N ARG A 270 14.16 12.36 8.52
CA ARG A 270 13.39 13.27 9.38
C ARG A 270 12.77 12.56 10.58
N SER A 271 12.39 11.28 10.42
CA SER A 271 11.78 10.51 11.49
C SER A 271 11.95 9.01 11.24
N ARG A 272 11.65 8.22 12.27
CA ARG A 272 11.55 6.76 12.20
C ARG A 272 10.33 6.29 12.99
N SER A 273 9.59 5.34 12.44
CA SER A 273 8.59 4.56 13.14
C SER A 273 9.13 3.16 13.45
N ARG A 274 8.27 2.20 13.79
CA ARG A 274 8.72 0.83 14.06
C ARG A 274 9.25 0.09 12.85
N GLY A 275 8.67 0.33 11.67
CA GLY A 275 9.01 -0.37 10.44
C GLY A 275 9.45 0.54 9.32
N ASN A 276 9.22 1.86 9.44
CA ASN A 276 9.48 2.80 8.35
C ASN A 276 10.43 3.91 8.77
N ILE A 277 11.20 4.39 7.82
CA ILE A 277 11.93 5.65 7.87
C ILE A 277 11.24 6.69 6.99
N LEU A 278 11.26 7.93 7.46
CA LEU A 278 10.67 9.07 6.78
C LEU A 278 11.80 10.02 6.37
N LEU A 279 11.95 10.24 5.06
CA LEU A 279 13.01 11.07 4.51
C LEU A 279 12.43 12.22 3.69
N SER A 280 13.15 13.32 3.61
CA SER A 280 12.84 14.45 2.73
C SER A 280 14.08 14.91 2.00
N ARG A 281 13.87 15.39 0.77
CA ARG A 281 14.87 16.08 -0.05
C ARG A 281 14.60 17.59 0.02
N PHE A 282 15.65 18.40 -0.07
CA PHE A 282 15.63 19.88 -0.13
C PHE A 282 16.44 20.36 -1.30
#